data_724d657b191779d482fd145cc936847b
#
_entry.id   724d657b191779d482fd145cc936847b
#
_cell.length_a   1.000
_cell.length_b   1.000
_cell.length_c   1.000
_cell.angle_alpha   90.00
_cell.angle_beta   90.00
_cell.angle_gamma   90.00
#
_symmetry.space_group_name_H-M   'P 1'
#
loop_
_entity.id
_entity.type
_entity.pdbx_description
1 polymer ?
#
loop_
_entity_poly.entity_id
_entity_poly.type
_entity_poly.pdbx_seq_one_letter_code
_entity_poly.pdbx_strand_id
1 'polypeptide(L)'
;MQDLHLEGWSALRSVYPKVKAGWQIMGISTITSGSPFTVYSGVQQTGAGSNGADRPDQIGTPHLSTARKIREDYFGMGANNTAYFSIPINLPGGTGPNKGRFGSLGRNTFRGPAFYNYDFAFIKDTPFGKGKSGADLVNLQFRAEFFNIFNIVTMGLPANTLEGAGFGVISKTAGNSRQIQFSLKLIY
;
A
#
# COMPACT_ATOMS: atom_id res chain seq x y z
N MET A 1 42.31 -22.65 -48.99
CA MET A 1 41.93 -22.41 -47.59
C MET A 1 41.03 -21.19 -47.58
N GLN A 2 39.75 -21.40 -47.54
CA GLN A 2 38.75 -20.30 -47.56
C GLN A 2 38.57 -19.77 -46.15
N ASP A 3 38.64 -18.45 -46.02
CA ASP A 3 38.48 -17.71 -44.78
C ASP A 3 37.05 -17.81 -44.24
N LEU A 4 36.70 -18.86 -43.55
CA LEU A 4 35.43 -19.05 -42.83
C LEU A 4 35.37 -18.30 -41.51
N HIS A 5 36.36 -17.46 -41.19
CA HIS A 5 36.47 -16.83 -39.86
C HIS A 5 35.97 -15.39 -39.79
N LEU A 6 35.60 -14.72 -40.88
CA LEU A 6 35.27 -13.31 -40.87
C LEU A 6 33.76 -12.98 -40.82
N GLU A 7 32.89 -13.91 -41.23
CA GLU A 7 31.45 -13.63 -41.23
C GLU A 7 30.82 -13.63 -39.84
N GLY A 8 31.29 -14.45 -38.91
CA GLY A 8 30.80 -14.50 -37.54
C GLY A 8 31.05 -13.20 -36.74
N TRP A 9 32.20 -12.55 -37.00
CA TRP A 9 32.58 -11.31 -36.29
C TRP A 9 31.82 -10.09 -36.80
N SER A 10 31.43 -10.04 -38.06
CA SER A 10 30.62 -8.95 -38.62
C SER A 10 29.19 -8.98 -38.08
N ALA A 11 28.62 -10.16 -37.90
CA ALA A 11 27.29 -10.32 -37.30
C ALA A 11 27.31 -9.90 -35.83
N LEU A 12 28.32 -10.26 -35.05
CA LEU A 12 28.46 -9.84 -33.65
C LEU A 12 28.67 -8.31 -33.53
N ARG A 13 29.41 -7.68 -34.43
CA ARG A 13 29.59 -6.23 -34.48
C ARG A 13 28.29 -5.48 -34.74
N SER A 14 27.37 -6.03 -35.51
CA SER A 14 26.08 -5.42 -35.80
C SER A 14 25.08 -5.58 -34.63
N VAL A 15 25.21 -6.64 -33.82
CA VAL A 15 24.33 -6.94 -32.69
C VAL A 15 24.77 -6.18 -31.43
N TYR A 16 26.07 -5.99 -31.22
CA TYR A 16 26.62 -5.40 -30.00
C TYR A 16 26.09 -3.98 -29.67
N PRO A 17 26.00 -3.03 -30.61
CA PRO A 17 25.39 -1.72 -30.34
C PRO A 17 23.90 -1.83 -30.04
N LYS A 18 23.17 -2.78 -30.64
CA LYS A 18 21.74 -3.01 -30.37
C LYS A 18 21.49 -3.53 -28.97
N VAL A 19 22.40 -4.31 -28.41
CA VAL A 19 22.31 -4.81 -27.03
C VAL A 19 22.55 -3.68 -26.03
N LYS A 20 23.45 -2.76 -26.31
CA LYS A 20 23.81 -1.64 -25.41
C LYS A 20 22.83 -0.47 -25.45
N ALA A 21 22.28 -0.15 -26.62
CA ALA A 21 21.38 0.99 -26.80
C ALA A 21 19.90 0.59 -26.59
N GLY A 22 19.03 1.60 -26.43
CA GLY A 22 17.58 1.39 -26.35
C GLY A 22 17.07 0.88 -25.00
N TRP A 23 17.85 1.02 -23.93
CA TRP A 23 17.39 0.76 -22.57
C TRP A 23 16.74 1.99 -21.95
N GLN A 24 15.62 1.77 -21.30
CA GLN A 24 14.93 2.76 -20.50
C GLN A 24 14.64 2.16 -19.12
N ILE A 25 14.82 2.96 -18.09
CA ILE A 25 14.50 2.61 -16.71
C ILE A 25 13.49 3.63 -16.21
N MET A 26 12.40 3.14 -15.65
CA MET A 26 11.36 3.96 -15.04
C MET A 26 11.14 3.51 -13.61
N GLY A 27 10.84 4.44 -12.72
CA GLY A 27 10.55 4.13 -11.33
C GLY A 27 9.47 5.05 -10.78
N ILE A 28 8.58 4.50 -9.97
CA ILE A 28 7.57 5.22 -9.21
C ILE A 28 7.76 4.88 -7.74
N SER A 29 7.92 5.92 -6.92
CA SER A 29 7.96 5.79 -5.47
C SER A 29 6.74 6.47 -4.87
N THR A 30 5.94 5.73 -4.12
CA THR A 30 4.78 6.25 -3.40
C THR A 30 5.02 6.12 -1.91
N ILE A 31 5.11 7.26 -1.23
CA ILE A 31 5.32 7.34 0.22
C ILE A 31 4.25 8.26 0.78
N THR A 32 3.39 7.73 1.65
CA THR A 32 2.36 8.52 2.31
C THR A 32 2.35 8.26 3.80
N SER A 33 2.02 9.28 4.58
CA SER A 33 1.71 9.10 6.00
C SER A 33 0.44 8.26 6.14
N GLY A 34 0.26 7.62 7.29
CA GLY A 34 -0.92 6.80 7.56
C GLY A 34 -2.21 7.60 7.40
N SER A 35 -3.25 6.95 6.87
CA SER A 35 -4.56 7.55 6.72
C SER A 35 -5.17 7.89 8.08
N PRO A 36 -5.81 9.06 8.24
CA PRO A 36 -6.49 9.39 9.47
C PRO A 36 -7.73 8.50 9.66
N PHE A 37 -8.02 8.13 10.90
CA PHE A 37 -9.20 7.36 11.21
C PHE A 37 -9.78 7.74 12.57
N THR A 38 -11.05 7.36 12.78
CA THR A 38 -11.82 7.62 13.99
C THR A 38 -12.08 6.32 14.72
N VAL A 39 -11.98 6.35 16.05
CA VAL A 39 -12.44 5.25 16.90
C VAL A 39 -13.92 5.46 17.25
N TYR A 40 -14.69 4.41 17.12
CA TYR A 40 -16.11 4.37 17.42
C TYR A 40 -16.37 3.49 18.64
N SER A 41 -17.43 3.80 19.37
CA SER A 41 -17.81 3.03 20.56
C SER A 41 -18.34 1.62 20.20
N GLY A 42 -19.02 1.49 19.08
CA GLY A 42 -19.73 0.26 18.70
C GLY A 42 -21.14 0.18 19.28
N VAL A 43 -21.51 1.12 20.16
CA VAL A 43 -22.84 1.19 20.78
C VAL A 43 -23.46 2.56 20.52
N GLN A 44 -24.77 2.60 20.48
CA GLN A 44 -25.52 3.84 20.35
C GLN A 44 -25.69 4.47 21.73
N GLN A 45 -24.96 5.56 21.97
CA GLN A 45 -24.96 6.29 23.25
C GLN A 45 -25.97 7.41 23.28
N THR A 46 -26.10 8.09 22.15
CA THR A 46 -26.84 9.37 22.06
C THR A 46 -28.34 9.21 21.73
N GLY A 47 -28.73 8.05 21.24
CA GLY A 47 -30.07 7.85 20.70
C GLY A 47 -30.30 8.52 19.33
N ALA A 48 -29.26 9.08 18.72
CA ALA A 48 -29.36 9.81 17.44
C ALA A 48 -29.39 8.89 16.19
N GLY A 49 -29.60 7.58 16.37
CA GLY A 49 -29.66 6.63 15.25
C GLY A 49 -28.33 6.33 14.58
N SER A 50 -27.23 6.51 15.30
CA SER A 50 -25.86 6.40 14.76
C SER A 50 -25.39 4.96 14.50
N ASN A 51 -26.17 3.94 14.83
CA ASN A 51 -25.85 2.51 14.67
C ASN A 51 -24.45 2.13 15.19
N GLY A 52 -24.04 2.64 16.36
CA GLY A 52 -22.73 2.39 16.94
C GLY A 52 -21.60 3.29 16.42
N ALA A 53 -21.91 4.27 15.58
CA ALA A 53 -20.94 5.27 15.10
C ALA A 53 -20.69 6.41 16.11
N ASP A 54 -21.23 6.33 17.32
CA ASP A 54 -20.90 7.23 18.41
C ASP A 54 -19.43 7.03 18.83
N ARG A 55 -18.83 8.10 19.33
CA ARG A 55 -17.41 8.08 19.73
C ARG A 55 -17.28 7.93 21.23
N PRO A 56 -16.28 7.19 21.71
CA PRO A 56 -16.00 7.04 23.12
C PRO A 56 -15.38 8.31 23.73
N ASP A 57 -15.23 8.32 25.04
CA ASP A 57 -14.32 9.23 25.72
C ASP A 57 -12.88 8.75 25.56
N GLN A 58 -11.97 9.67 25.36
CA GLN A 58 -10.55 9.41 25.50
C GLN A 58 -10.13 9.71 26.96
N ILE A 59 -9.70 8.66 27.68
CA ILE A 59 -9.29 8.76 29.08
C ILE A 59 -7.77 8.64 29.27
N GLY A 60 -7.05 8.36 28.20
CA GLY A 60 -5.59 8.27 28.17
C GLY A 60 -5.04 8.51 26.77
N THR A 61 -3.72 8.51 26.65
CA THR A 61 -3.04 8.67 25.36
C THR A 61 -2.54 7.35 24.86
N PRO A 62 -3.12 6.79 23.78
CA PRO A 62 -2.66 5.55 23.19
C PRO A 62 -1.23 5.67 22.66
N HIS A 63 -0.43 4.65 22.88
CA HIS A 63 0.87 4.53 22.26
C HIS A 63 0.73 3.78 20.94
N LEU A 64 0.56 4.52 19.85
CA LEU A 64 0.34 3.93 18.53
C LEU A 64 1.58 3.17 18.09
N SER A 65 1.39 1.91 17.74
CA SER A 65 2.45 1.10 17.18
C SER A 65 2.72 1.51 15.73
N THR A 66 3.94 1.97 15.47
CA THR A 66 4.45 2.17 14.11
C THR A 66 5.20 0.94 13.60
N ALA A 67 5.47 -0.03 14.48
CA ALA A 67 6.19 -1.23 14.13
C ALA A 67 5.32 -2.18 13.32
N ARG A 68 5.81 -2.60 12.17
CA ARG A 68 5.14 -3.57 11.28
C ARG A 68 4.86 -4.93 11.92
N LYS A 69 5.45 -5.20 13.08
CA LYS A 69 5.35 -6.48 13.80
C LYS A 69 4.22 -6.53 14.82
N ILE A 70 3.70 -5.39 15.26
CA ILE A 70 2.64 -5.32 16.28
C ILE A 70 1.31 -5.09 15.58
N ARG A 71 0.79 -6.14 14.97
CA ARG A 71 -0.51 -6.14 14.29
C ARG A 71 -1.67 -6.32 15.25
N GLU A 72 -1.42 -6.99 16.35
CA GLU A 72 -2.42 -7.44 17.33
C GLU A 72 -2.78 -6.34 18.34
N ASP A 73 -1.93 -5.33 18.49
CA ASP A 73 -2.13 -4.26 19.48
C ASP A 73 -1.64 -2.91 18.97
N TYR A 74 -2.40 -2.32 18.04
CA TYR A 74 -2.03 -1.05 17.42
C TYR A 74 -2.01 0.11 18.40
N PHE A 75 -2.90 0.10 19.41
CA PHE A 75 -3.00 1.15 20.40
C PHE A 75 -2.10 0.95 21.61
N GLY A 76 -1.40 -0.17 21.71
CA GLY A 76 -0.51 -0.47 22.84
C GLY A 76 -1.26 -0.66 24.16
N MET A 77 -2.42 -1.29 24.10
CA MET A 77 -3.29 -1.49 25.27
C MET A 77 -3.06 -2.82 25.99
N GLY A 78 -2.31 -3.74 25.38
CA GLY A 78 -2.16 -5.09 25.87
C GLY A 78 -3.51 -5.84 25.91
N ALA A 79 -3.79 -6.50 27.01
CA ALA A 79 -5.06 -7.21 27.20
C ALA A 79 -6.23 -6.30 27.62
N ASN A 80 -6.01 -5.01 27.81
CA ASN A 80 -7.03 -4.08 28.34
C ASN A 80 -7.52 -3.11 27.27
N ASN A 81 -8.59 -3.46 26.58
CA ASN A 81 -9.20 -2.63 25.53
C ASN A 81 -9.72 -1.28 26.03
N THR A 82 -9.89 -1.11 27.33
CA THR A 82 -10.43 0.11 27.92
C THR A 82 -9.38 1.00 28.56
N ALA A 83 -8.08 0.69 28.37
CA ALA A 83 -6.99 1.47 28.98
C ALA A 83 -7.01 2.96 28.59
N TYR A 84 -7.41 3.26 27.35
CA TYR A 84 -7.36 4.63 26.81
C TYR A 84 -8.73 5.15 26.41
N PHE A 85 -9.74 4.30 26.37
CA PHE A 85 -11.08 4.63 25.90
C PHE A 85 -12.14 4.18 26.89
N SER A 86 -13.15 5.02 27.11
CA SER A 86 -14.30 4.71 27.92
C SER A 86 -15.56 5.03 27.14
N ILE A 87 -16.52 4.14 27.21
CA ILE A 87 -17.84 4.40 26.60
C ILE A 87 -18.70 5.09 27.66
N PRO A 88 -19.19 6.33 27.39
CA PRO A 88 -20.11 7.01 28.30
C PRO A 88 -21.49 6.35 28.27
N ILE A 89 -21.59 5.11 28.78
CA ILE A 89 -22.83 4.36 28.80
C ILE A 89 -23.74 4.88 29.89
N ASN A 90 -24.97 5.17 29.50
CA ASN A 90 -26.11 5.04 30.40
C ASN A 90 -26.87 3.79 30.01
N LEU A 91 -27.08 2.93 30.97
CA LEU A 91 -27.98 1.80 30.79
C LEU A 91 -29.34 2.28 30.34
N PRO A 92 -30.07 1.53 29.49
CA PRO A 92 -31.43 1.86 29.11
C PRO A 92 -32.30 2.12 30.36
N GLY A 93 -32.88 3.30 30.45
CA GLY A 93 -33.67 3.72 31.62
C GLY A 93 -32.86 4.42 32.73
N GLY A 94 -31.52 4.51 32.62
CA GLY A 94 -30.71 5.19 33.61
C GLY A 94 -30.89 6.74 33.59
N THR A 95 -30.78 7.35 34.76
CA THR A 95 -30.85 8.81 34.96
C THR A 95 -29.46 9.44 35.14
N GLY A 96 -28.40 8.71 34.84
CA GLY A 96 -27.03 9.16 35.06
C GLY A 96 -26.61 10.37 34.24
N PRO A 97 -25.57 11.09 34.65
CA PRO A 97 -25.14 12.38 34.04
C PRO A 97 -24.63 12.24 32.60
N ASN A 98 -24.42 11.04 32.13
CA ASN A 98 -23.86 10.77 30.80
C ASN A 98 -24.91 10.39 29.75
N LYS A 99 -26.19 10.38 30.08
CA LYS A 99 -27.30 9.99 29.19
C LYS A 99 -27.37 10.87 27.95
N GLY A 100 -27.30 10.26 26.78
CA GLY A 100 -27.41 10.99 25.49
C GLY A 100 -26.18 11.83 25.14
N ARG A 101 -25.07 11.70 25.86
CA ARG A 101 -23.85 12.47 25.62
C ARG A 101 -22.97 11.81 24.58
N PHE A 102 -22.42 12.61 23.68
CA PHE A 102 -21.31 12.19 22.83
C PHE A 102 -20.03 12.02 23.66
N GLY A 103 -19.17 11.10 23.26
CA GLY A 103 -17.83 10.98 23.83
C GLY A 103 -16.94 12.17 23.44
N SER A 104 -15.90 12.37 24.22
CA SER A 104 -14.94 13.46 24.04
C SER A 104 -13.98 13.28 22.87
N LEU A 105 -13.86 12.05 22.34
CA LEU A 105 -12.92 11.75 21.26
C LEU A 105 -13.28 12.49 19.98
N GLY A 106 -12.30 13.13 19.35
CA GLY A 106 -12.42 13.80 18.06
C GLY A 106 -12.59 12.83 16.87
N ARG A 107 -12.99 13.37 15.72
CA ARG A 107 -12.91 12.64 14.45
C ARG A 107 -11.48 12.68 13.91
N ASN A 108 -11.07 11.59 13.23
CA ASN A 108 -9.76 11.50 12.58
C ASN A 108 -8.57 11.83 13.49
N THR A 109 -8.71 11.51 14.78
CA THR A 109 -7.72 11.80 15.81
C THR A 109 -6.47 10.93 15.65
N PHE A 110 -6.63 9.73 15.14
CA PHE A 110 -5.54 8.77 14.98
C PHE A 110 -5.14 8.62 13.52
N ARG A 111 -3.89 8.21 13.29
CA ARG A 111 -3.37 7.88 11.97
C ARG A 111 -2.93 6.43 11.95
N GLY A 112 -3.28 5.71 10.90
CA GLY A 112 -2.84 4.34 10.65
C GLY A 112 -1.37 4.25 10.27
N PRO A 113 -0.90 3.04 9.94
CA PRO A 113 0.45 2.83 9.44
C PRO A 113 0.73 3.61 8.15
N ALA A 114 1.98 4.01 7.96
CA ALA A 114 2.42 4.65 6.73
C ALA A 114 2.43 3.68 5.55
N PHE A 115 2.22 4.20 4.35
CA PHE A 115 2.23 3.43 3.10
C PHE A 115 3.53 3.69 2.34
N TYR A 116 4.17 2.60 1.89
CA TYR A 116 5.37 2.62 1.07
C TYR A 116 5.21 1.67 -0.10
N ASN A 117 5.41 2.16 -1.31
CA ASN A 117 5.43 1.33 -2.51
C ASN A 117 6.51 1.83 -3.47
N TYR A 118 7.20 0.89 -4.13
CA TYR A 118 8.23 1.18 -5.12
C TYR A 118 8.04 0.25 -6.31
N ASP A 119 7.73 0.85 -7.44
CA ASP A 119 7.55 0.16 -8.72
C ASP A 119 8.68 0.52 -9.67
N PHE A 120 9.19 -0.47 -10.40
CA PHE A 120 10.22 -0.29 -11.40
C PHE A 120 9.86 -0.96 -12.70
N ALA A 121 10.26 -0.34 -13.80
CA ALA A 121 10.16 -0.92 -15.13
C ALA A 121 11.47 -0.78 -15.88
N PHE A 122 11.88 -1.88 -16.50
CA PHE A 122 12.99 -1.92 -17.45
C PHE A 122 12.41 -2.18 -18.82
N ILE A 123 12.75 -1.30 -19.77
CA ILE A 123 12.28 -1.40 -21.14
C ILE A 123 13.49 -1.49 -22.05
N LYS A 124 13.43 -2.41 -23.01
CA LYS A 124 14.43 -2.59 -24.04
C LYS A 124 13.79 -2.50 -25.40
N ASP A 125 14.14 -1.47 -26.16
CA ASP A 125 13.78 -1.32 -27.54
C ASP A 125 14.89 -1.86 -28.44
N THR A 126 14.52 -2.70 -29.38
CA THR A 126 15.44 -3.29 -30.33
C THR A 126 14.90 -3.12 -31.75
N PRO A 127 15.40 -2.14 -32.51
CA PRO A 127 14.99 -1.93 -33.89
C PRO A 127 15.60 -2.98 -34.83
N PHE A 128 14.81 -3.47 -35.78
CA PHE A 128 15.20 -4.43 -36.80
C PHE A 128 14.80 -3.96 -38.21
N GLY A 129 15.67 -4.28 -39.14
CA GLY A 129 15.46 -3.94 -40.53
C GLY A 129 15.63 -2.43 -40.80
N LYS A 130 15.90 -2.12 -42.06
CA LYS A 130 15.93 -0.75 -42.56
C LYS A 130 15.05 -0.68 -43.79
N GLY A 131 14.10 0.23 -43.82
CA GLY A 131 13.31 0.56 -44.99
C GLY A 131 14.13 1.32 -46.04
N LYS A 132 13.57 1.49 -47.22
CA LYS A 132 14.20 2.27 -48.30
C LYS A 132 14.46 3.74 -47.90
N SER A 133 13.70 4.25 -46.94
CA SER A 133 13.87 5.59 -46.36
C SER A 133 14.91 5.66 -45.23
N GLY A 134 15.55 4.54 -44.87
CA GLY A 134 16.49 4.46 -43.75
C GLY A 134 15.82 4.33 -42.36
N ALA A 135 14.47 4.40 -42.28
CA ALA A 135 13.73 4.21 -41.04
C ALA A 135 13.73 2.72 -40.64
N ASP A 136 13.62 2.46 -39.35
CA ASP A 136 13.50 1.09 -38.84
C ASP A 136 12.13 0.50 -39.22
N LEU A 137 12.12 -0.72 -39.75
CA LEU A 137 10.90 -1.39 -40.21
C LEU A 137 10.10 -1.98 -39.06
N VAL A 138 10.80 -2.50 -38.05
CA VAL A 138 10.17 -3.21 -36.93
C VAL A 138 10.94 -2.87 -35.66
N ASN A 139 10.24 -2.62 -34.57
CA ASN A 139 10.83 -2.50 -33.24
C ASN A 139 10.29 -3.59 -32.32
N LEU A 140 11.18 -4.37 -31.75
CA LEU A 140 10.86 -5.34 -30.71
C LEU A 140 11.10 -4.69 -29.34
N GLN A 141 10.03 -4.47 -28.60
CA GLN A 141 10.09 -3.91 -27.26
C GLN A 141 9.89 -5.04 -26.23
N PHE A 142 10.89 -5.25 -25.39
CA PHE A 142 10.79 -6.07 -24.19
C PHE A 142 10.59 -5.16 -22.97
N ARG A 143 9.66 -5.54 -22.07
CA ARG A 143 9.41 -4.84 -20.81
C ARG A 143 9.42 -5.84 -19.66
N ALA A 144 10.12 -5.46 -18.59
CA ALA A 144 10.10 -6.15 -17.30
C ALA A 144 9.59 -5.13 -16.26
N GLU A 145 8.43 -5.40 -15.69
CA GLU A 145 7.79 -4.52 -14.71
C GLU A 145 7.75 -5.23 -13.35
N PHE A 146 8.16 -4.50 -12.33
CA PHE A 146 8.25 -4.96 -10.96
C PHE A 146 7.40 -4.05 -10.09
N PHE A 147 6.27 -4.55 -9.63
CA PHE A 147 5.41 -3.85 -8.68
C PHE A 147 5.79 -4.27 -7.27
N ASN A 148 5.91 -3.29 -6.37
CA ASN A 148 6.40 -3.51 -5.02
C ASN A 148 7.73 -4.30 -5.00
N ILE A 149 8.75 -3.79 -5.71
CA ILE A 149 10.02 -4.51 -5.96
C ILE A 149 10.69 -4.97 -4.67
N PHE A 150 10.60 -4.20 -3.59
CA PHE A 150 11.19 -4.54 -2.29
C PHE A 150 10.32 -5.47 -1.45
N ASN A 151 9.14 -5.87 -1.97
CA ASN A 151 8.16 -6.71 -1.26
C ASN A 151 7.82 -6.16 0.13
N ILE A 152 7.56 -4.86 0.19
CA ILE A 152 7.21 -4.18 1.43
C ILE A 152 5.76 -4.52 1.78
N VAL A 153 5.56 -5.08 2.97
CA VAL A 153 4.21 -5.31 3.49
C VAL A 153 3.72 -4.03 4.16
N THR A 154 2.79 -3.35 3.52
CA THR A 154 2.11 -2.18 4.10
C THR A 154 0.85 -2.63 4.81
N MET A 155 0.71 -2.25 6.07
CA MET A 155 -0.44 -2.61 6.89
C MET A 155 -1.63 -1.70 6.60
N GLY A 156 -2.84 -2.27 6.68
CA GLY A 156 -4.10 -1.52 6.62
C GLY A 156 -4.40 -0.77 7.93
N LEU A 157 -5.60 -0.23 8.02
CA LEU A 157 -6.07 0.38 9.24
C LEU A 157 -6.41 -0.69 10.28
N PRO A 158 -6.19 -0.42 11.59
CA PRO A 158 -6.66 -1.28 12.66
C PRO A 158 -8.19 -1.27 12.74
N ALA A 159 -8.77 -2.33 13.28
CA ALA A 159 -10.18 -2.32 13.65
C ALA A 159 -10.42 -1.21 14.67
N ASN A 160 -11.40 -0.36 14.40
CA ASN A 160 -11.59 0.92 15.08
C ASN A 160 -12.90 1.03 15.88
N THR A 161 -13.59 -0.10 16.07
CA THR A 161 -14.83 -0.17 16.86
C THR A 161 -14.52 -0.82 18.21
N LEU A 162 -14.71 -0.09 19.30
CA LEU A 162 -14.25 -0.47 20.64
C LEU A 162 -14.92 -1.76 21.14
N GLU A 163 -16.25 -1.87 20.96
CA GLU A 163 -17.01 -3.08 21.29
C GLU A 163 -16.99 -4.13 20.16
N GLY A 164 -16.26 -3.83 19.08
CA GLY A 164 -16.10 -4.77 17.96
C GLY A 164 -15.02 -5.81 18.22
N ALA A 165 -15.17 -6.98 17.63
CA ALA A 165 -14.16 -8.01 17.69
C ALA A 165 -12.83 -7.52 17.11
N GLY A 166 -11.74 -7.76 17.85
CA GLY A 166 -10.39 -7.45 17.41
C GLY A 166 -10.07 -5.95 17.36
N PHE A 167 -10.66 -5.13 18.23
CA PHE A 167 -10.33 -3.72 18.33
C PHE A 167 -8.80 -3.51 18.41
N GLY A 168 -8.28 -2.59 17.60
CA GLY A 168 -6.84 -2.34 17.51
C GLY A 168 -6.04 -3.35 16.69
N VAL A 169 -6.66 -4.43 16.20
CA VAL A 169 -5.99 -5.45 15.38
C VAL A 169 -5.98 -5.04 13.91
N ILE A 170 -4.82 -5.17 13.26
CA ILE A 170 -4.68 -4.99 11.81
C ILE A 170 -4.78 -6.36 11.13
N SER A 171 -5.91 -6.65 10.52
CA SER A 171 -6.17 -7.92 9.84
C SER A 171 -5.89 -7.90 8.33
N LYS A 172 -5.68 -6.71 7.75
CA LYS A 172 -5.53 -6.52 6.29
C LYS A 172 -4.26 -5.76 5.95
N THR A 173 -3.74 -6.01 4.76
CA THR A 173 -2.71 -5.17 4.14
C THR A 173 -3.35 -4.06 3.31
N ALA A 174 -2.66 -2.93 3.17
CA ALA A 174 -3.08 -1.79 2.35
C ALA A 174 -2.49 -1.86 0.94
N GLY A 175 -1.43 -2.62 0.74
CA GLY A 175 -0.76 -2.79 -0.55
C GLY A 175 -0.79 -4.23 -1.04
N ASN A 176 -0.51 -4.40 -2.32
CA ASN A 176 -0.38 -5.70 -2.95
C ASN A 176 0.99 -6.32 -2.63
N SER A 177 1.06 -7.65 -2.69
CA SER A 177 2.33 -8.37 -2.71
C SER A 177 3.12 -8.01 -3.98
N ARG A 178 4.42 -8.31 -3.98
CA ARG A 178 5.26 -8.13 -5.17
C ARG A 178 4.70 -8.91 -6.35
N GLN A 179 4.60 -8.21 -7.49
CA GLN A 179 4.23 -8.79 -8.77
C GLN A 179 5.33 -8.49 -9.78
N ILE A 180 5.61 -9.44 -10.66
CA ILE A 180 6.58 -9.30 -11.74
C ILE A 180 5.86 -9.65 -13.03
N GLN A 181 5.93 -8.76 -14.00
CA GLN A 181 5.32 -8.92 -15.30
C GLN A 181 6.36 -8.75 -16.40
N PHE A 182 6.36 -9.66 -17.36
CA PHE A 182 7.15 -9.55 -18.58
C PHE A 182 6.23 -9.42 -19.78
N SER A 183 6.58 -8.52 -20.68
CA SER A 183 5.85 -8.37 -21.93
C SER A 183 6.80 -8.18 -23.10
N LEU A 184 6.37 -8.65 -24.27
CA LEU A 184 7.08 -8.52 -25.53
C LEU A 184 6.10 -7.91 -26.54
N LYS A 185 6.47 -6.79 -27.15
CA LYS A 185 5.65 -6.08 -28.12
C LYS A 185 6.41 -5.93 -29.42
N LEU A 186 5.76 -6.28 -30.52
CA LEU A 186 6.25 -6.03 -31.86
C LEU A 186 5.52 -4.80 -32.43
N ILE A 187 6.28 -3.82 -32.88
CA ILE A 187 5.80 -2.57 -33.44
C ILE A 187 6.30 -2.50 -34.90
N TYR A 188 5.41 -2.43 -35.87
CA TYR A 188 5.70 -2.39 -37.31
C TYR A 188 4.98 -1.23 -37.96
#